data_19139d61c4096b8e8af08bd054d9e68a
#
_entry.id   19139d61c4096b8e8af08bd054d9e68a
#
_cell.length_a   1.000
_cell.length_b   1.000
_cell.length_c   1.000
_cell.angle_alpha   90.00
_cell.angle_beta   90.00
_cell.angle_gamma   90.00
#
_symmetry.space_group_name_H-M   'P 1'
#
loop_
_entity.id
_entity.type
_entity.pdbx_description
1 polymer ?
#
loop_
_entity_poly.entity_id
_entity_poly.type
_entity_poly.pdbx_seq_one_letter_code
_entity_poly.pdbx_strand_id
1 'polypeptide(L)'
;VLDEPDDFDMADLPALTRLVHWAGLLGSRVLLSSATLPPALVEGLFLAYRAGRSVYQRHRSERPSEPVNICCLWIDEFHPATQGCADGAAFREAHTRYVHKRVAKLQQAEVRRLAQIAPLPENWHSMEEAQRRKDFARLVLEQAWQLHQHPHNHSTDTASGKRVSLGLIRMANIAPLYDVALAMYAPDALPPELQGQVRIHLCVYHSQFPLLLRSAIEHQLDTLLNRRGAQNDHDPALQRPALRALIDAHPEQHHLFIVLGSPVTEVGRDHDYDWAVVEPSS
;
A
#
# COMPACT_ATOMS: atom_id res chain seq x y z
N VAL A 1 -14.20 15.07 9.51
CA VAL A 1 -13.24 14.45 8.59
C VAL A 1 -13.73 13.03 8.33
N LEU A 2 -13.76 12.63 7.08
CA LEU A 2 -13.96 11.26 6.63
C LEU A 2 -12.65 10.84 5.96
N ASP A 3 -11.97 9.90 6.59
CA ASP A 3 -10.72 9.34 6.11
C ASP A 3 -11.02 8.04 5.39
N GLU A 4 -10.41 7.84 4.21
CA GLU A 4 -10.61 6.72 3.32
C GLU A 4 -12.11 6.37 3.08
N PRO A 5 -12.96 7.33 2.64
CA PRO A 5 -14.38 7.07 2.45
C PRO A 5 -14.70 6.08 1.30
N ASP A 6 -13.74 5.76 0.47
CA ASP A 6 -13.81 4.77 -0.60
C ASP A 6 -13.59 3.32 -0.12
N ASP A 7 -13.11 3.13 1.12
CA ASP A 7 -13.01 1.81 1.76
C ASP A 7 -14.36 1.28 2.27
N PHE A 8 -15.40 2.14 2.33
CA PHE A 8 -16.75 1.72 2.72
C PHE A 8 -17.40 0.91 1.61
N ASP A 9 -17.99 -0.22 1.97
CA ASP A 9 -18.75 -1.03 1.04
C ASP A 9 -20.13 -0.44 0.68
N MET A 10 -20.83 -1.06 -0.26
CA MET A 10 -22.15 -0.61 -0.69
C MET A 10 -23.21 -0.64 0.42
N ALA A 11 -23.04 -1.48 1.45
CA ALA A 11 -23.95 -1.57 2.58
C ALA A 11 -23.79 -0.38 3.54
N ASP A 12 -22.59 0.18 3.63
CA ASP A 12 -22.27 1.30 4.51
C ASP A 12 -22.59 2.68 3.89
N LEU A 13 -22.65 2.77 2.57
CA LEU A 13 -22.91 4.04 1.86
C LEU A 13 -24.17 4.80 2.35
N PRO A 14 -25.30 4.16 2.69
CA PRO A 14 -26.47 4.87 3.24
C PRO A 14 -26.16 5.57 4.57
N ALA A 15 -25.36 4.95 5.45
CA ALA A 15 -24.97 5.55 6.73
C ALA A 15 -24.02 6.73 6.51
N LEU A 16 -23.01 6.56 5.66
CA LEU A 16 -22.06 7.61 5.27
C LEU A 16 -22.78 8.81 4.64
N THR A 17 -23.67 8.56 3.70
CA THR A 17 -24.47 9.59 3.03
C THR A 17 -25.32 10.37 4.03
N ARG A 18 -25.96 9.68 4.99
CA ARG A 18 -26.75 10.31 6.06
C ARG A 18 -25.90 11.18 6.97
N LEU A 19 -24.71 10.72 7.35
CA LEU A 19 -23.77 11.49 8.15
C LEU A 19 -23.37 12.80 7.47
N VAL A 20 -23.06 12.73 6.18
CA VAL A 20 -22.70 13.89 5.35
C VAL A 20 -23.89 14.86 5.20
N HIS A 21 -25.10 14.34 5.01
CA HIS A 21 -26.32 15.15 4.99
C HIS A 21 -26.52 15.89 6.31
N TRP A 22 -26.34 15.23 7.45
CA TRP A 22 -26.44 15.87 8.76
C TRP A 22 -25.38 16.94 8.98
N ALA A 23 -24.15 16.70 8.52
CA ALA A 23 -23.12 17.73 8.57
C ALA A 23 -23.58 19.00 7.82
N GLY A 24 -24.16 18.85 6.64
CA GLY A 24 -24.78 19.96 5.90
C GLY A 24 -25.92 20.63 6.65
N LEU A 25 -26.84 19.84 7.23
CA LEU A 25 -27.98 20.29 8.00
C LEU A 25 -27.58 21.08 9.26
N LEU A 26 -26.45 20.74 9.88
CA LEU A 26 -25.92 21.40 11.05
C LEU A 26 -25.00 22.59 10.71
N GLY A 27 -24.75 22.85 9.44
CA GLY A 27 -23.86 23.91 9.00
C GLY A 27 -22.36 23.58 9.14
N SER A 28 -22.03 22.34 9.46
CA SER A 28 -20.65 21.86 9.61
C SER A 28 -19.97 21.71 8.25
N ARG A 29 -18.64 21.73 8.25
CA ARG A 29 -17.83 21.45 7.06
C ARG A 29 -17.52 19.95 6.98
N VAL A 30 -17.34 19.44 5.77
CA VAL A 30 -16.92 18.05 5.51
C VAL A 30 -15.57 18.10 4.81
N LEU A 31 -14.63 17.29 5.26
CA LEU A 31 -13.36 17.01 4.62
C LEU A 31 -13.35 15.51 4.28
N LEU A 32 -13.10 15.19 3.01
CA LEU A 32 -12.83 13.84 2.52
C LEU A 32 -11.33 13.72 2.30
N SER A 33 -10.70 12.69 2.84
CA SER A 33 -9.27 12.42 2.72
C SER A 33 -9.10 10.99 2.22
N SER A 34 -8.51 10.81 1.03
CA SER A 34 -8.15 9.51 0.49
C SER A 34 -7.17 9.67 -0.67
N ALA A 35 -6.40 8.63 -0.95
CA ALA A 35 -5.55 8.55 -2.14
C ALA A 35 -6.39 8.39 -3.41
N THR A 36 -7.54 7.73 -3.33
CA THR A 36 -8.43 7.38 -4.44
C THR A 36 -9.88 7.77 -4.12
N LEU A 37 -10.38 8.85 -4.69
CA LEU A 37 -11.76 9.29 -4.51
C LEU A 37 -12.56 9.09 -5.81
N PRO A 38 -13.33 7.99 -5.96
CA PRO A 38 -14.14 7.75 -7.14
C PRO A 38 -15.11 8.90 -7.40
N PRO A 39 -15.18 9.46 -8.62
CA PRO A 39 -16.02 10.63 -8.92
C PRO A 39 -17.49 10.46 -8.55
N ALA A 40 -18.05 9.26 -8.76
CA ALA A 40 -19.45 8.98 -8.42
C ALA A 40 -19.71 9.04 -6.91
N LEU A 41 -18.79 8.53 -6.09
CA LEU A 41 -18.87 8.60 -4.62
C LEU A 41 -18.85 10.06 -4.15
N VAL A 42 -17.86 10.82 -4.61
CA VAL A 42 -17.67 12.22 -4.19
C VAL A 42 -18.86 13.08 -4.61
N GLU A 43 -19.39 12.88 -5.84
CA GLU A 43 -20.60 13.56 -6.29
C GLU A 43 -21.82 13.20 -5.45
N GLY A 44 -22.01 11.93 -5.13
CA GLY A 44 -23.09 11.46 -4.24
C GLY A 44 -23.02 12.10 -2.86
N LEU A 45 -21.85 12.17 -2.25
CA LEU A 45 -21.63 12.83 -0.97
C LEU A 45 -21.85 14.36 -1.06
N PHE A 46 -21.41 15.01 -2.15
CA PHE A 46 -21.70 16.42 -2.40
C PHE A 46 -23.22 16.70 -2.47
N LEU A 47 -23.97 15.88 -3.20
CA LEU A 47 -25.42 16.02 -3.29
C LEU A 47 -26.12 15.86 -1.94
N ALA A 48 -25.68 14.88 -1.13
CA ALA A 48 -26.17 14.68 0.23
C ALA A 48 -25.87 15.89 1.13
N TYR A 49 -24.65 16.39 1.09
CA TYR A 49 -24.23 17.59 1.81
C TYR A 49 -25.07 18.82 1.40
N ARG A 50 -25.22 19.04 0.09
CA ARG A 50 -25.98 20.16 -0.45
C ARG A 50 -27.45 20.10 -0.03
N ALA A 51 -28.05 18.91 -0.02
CA ALA A 51 -29.44 18.73 0.46
C ALA A 51 -29.57 19.16 1.91
N GLY A 52 -28.66 18.74 2.79
CA GLY A 52 -28.63 19.19 4.19
C GLY A 52 -28.41 20.71 4.32
N ARG A 53 -27.44 21.25 3.56
CA ARG A 53 -27.16 22.70 3.54
C ARG A 53 -28.34 23.55 3.07
N SER A 54 -29.16 23.04 2.16
CA SER A 54 -30.36 23.77 1.71
C SER A 54 -31.40 23.95 2.83
N VAL A 55 -31.54 22.97 3.72
CA VAL A 55 -32.39 23.08 4.91
C VAL A 55 -31.76 24.05 5.92
N TYR A 56 -30.47 23.96 6.18
CA TYR A 56 -29.75 24.90 7.05
C TYR A 56 -29.91 26.34 6.55
N GLN A 57 -29.67 26.56 5.26
CA GLN A 57 -29.79 27.88 4.62
C GLN A 57 -31.17 28.51 4.86
N ARG A 58 -32.21 27.72 4.62
CA ARG A 58 -33.59 28.18 4.76
C ARG A 58 -33.97 28.56 6.18
N HIS A 59 -33.47 27.84 7.16
CA HIS A 59 -33.92 27.96 8.54
C HIS A 59 -32.97 28.66 9.51
N ARG A 60 -31.67 28.73 9.19
CA ARG A 60 -30.65 29.22 10.10
C ARG A 60 -29.67 30.21 9.49
N SER A 61 -29.71 30.43 8.17
CA SER A 61 -28.84 31.40 7.51
C SER A 61 -29.37 32.81 7.67
N GLU A 62 -28.47 33.80 7.69
CA GLU A 62 -28.80 35.22 7.58
C GLU A 62 -29.41 35.58 6.21
N ARG A 63 -29.28 34.72 5.21
CA ARG A 63 -29.74 34.89 3.83
C ARG A 63 -30.59 33.70 3.35
N PRO A 64 -31.78 33.48 3.93
CA PRO A 64 -32.57 32.27 3.70
C PRO A 64 -33.13 32.13 2.27
N SER A 65 -33.27 33.25 1.55
CA SER A 65 -33.79 33.28 0.18
C SER A 65 -32.74 33.17 -0.91
N GLU A 66 -31.48 33.22 -0.56
CA GLU A 66 -30.40 33.03 -1.56
C GLU A 66 -30.29 31.56 -1.99
N PRO A 67 -29.98 31.28 -3.26
CA PRO A 67 -29.72 29.91 -3.69
C PRO A 67 -28.49 29.34 -3.00
N VAL A 68 -28.58 28.06 -2.65
CA VAL A 68 -27.46 27.33 -2.03
C VAL A 68 -26.30 27.22 -3.02
N ASN A 69 -25.16 27.74 -2.60
CA ASN A 69 -23.91 27.61 -3.31
C ASN A 69 -22.83 27.09 -2.35
N ILE A 70 -22.28 25.91 -2.63
CA ILE A 70 -21.31 25.25 -1.79
C ILE A 70 -19.90 25.62 -2.24
N CYS A 71 -19.13 26.25 -1.38
CA CYS A 71 -17.70 26.45 -1.62
C CYS A 71 -16.97 25.12 -1.48
N CYS A 72 -16.51 24.56 -2.58
CA CYS A 72 -15.74 23.34 -2.65
C CYS A 72 -14.25 23.67 -2.75
N LEU A 73 -13.44 22.91 -2.02
CA LEU A 73 -11.98 22.98 -2.04
C LEU A 73 -11.43 21.61 -2.43
N TRP A 74 -10.55 21.57 -3.42
CA TRP A 74 -9.75 20.42 -3.81
C TRP A 74 -8.30 20.68 -3.47
N ILE A 75 -7.61 19.70 -2.92
CA ILE A 75 -6.18 19.77 -2.57
C ILE A 75 -5.53 18.46 -3.02
N ASP A 76 -4.46 18.58 -3.76
CA ASP A 76 -3.59 17.46 -4.12
C ASP A 76 -2.13 17.82 -3.85
N GLU A 77 -1.22 16.94 -4.23
CA GLU A 77 0.23 17.12 -4.10
C GLU A 77 0.81 18.29 -4.92
N PHE A 78 0.05 18.87 -5.86
CA PHE A 78 0.52 19.91 -6.76
C PHE A 78 -0.05 21.30 -6.47
N HIS A 79 -1.34 21.39 -6.14
CA HIS A 79 -1.99 22.70 -5.96
C HIS A 79 -3.39 22.60 -5.34
N PRO A 80 -3.82 23.59 -4.57
CA PRO A 80 -5.22 23.74 -4.18
C PRO A 80 -6.04 24.39 -5.28
N ALA A 81 -7.34 24.09 -5.32
CA ALA A 81 -8.33 24.79 -6.14
C ALA A 81 -9.64 24.97 -5.40
N THR A 82 -10.31 26.10 -5.61
CA THR A 82 -11.61 26.40 -4.99
C THR A 82 -12.61 26.80 -6.05
N GLN A 83 -13.86 26.38 -5.88
CA GLN A 83 -14.99 26.82 -6.71
C GLN A 83 -16.29 26.73 -5.94
N GLY A 84 -17.19 27.71 -6.17
CA GLY A 84 -18.58 27.62 -5.74
C GLY A 84 -19.37 26.70 -6.67
N CYS A 85 -20.06 25.72 -6.10
CA CYS A 85 -20.87 24.75 -6.83
C CYS A 85 -22.32 24.85 -6.38
N ALA A 86 -23.21 25.37 -7.26
CA ALA A 86 -24.61 25.54 -6.97
C ALA A 86 -25.41 24.23 -7.08
N ASP A 87 -24.96 23.28 -7.88
CA ASP A 87 -25.60 22.00 -8.15
C ASP A 87 -24.59 20.89 -8.48
N GLY A 88 -25.10 19.68 -8.73
CA GLY A 88 -24.26 18.53 -9.07
C GLY A 88 -23.54 18.68 -10.41
N ALA A 89 -24.12 19.38 -11.38
CA ALA A 89 -23.50 19.58 -12.69
C ALA A 89 -22.25 20.48 -12.55
N ALA A 90 -22.40 21.61 -11.84
CA ALA A 90 -21.28 22.52 -11.56
C ALA A 90 -20.16 21.82 -10.74
N PHE A 91 -20.55 20.98 -9.77
CA PHE A 91 -19.59 20.19 -9.01
C PHE A 91 -18.84 19.19 -9.88
N ARG A 92 -19.55 18.40 -10.68
CA ARG A 92 -18.97 17.38 -11.58
C ARG A 92 -18.00 18.01 -12.57
N GLU A 93 -18.38 19.13 -13.20
CA GLU A 93 -17.50 19.87 -14.12
C GLU A 93 -16.22 20.34 -13.44
N ALA A 94 -16.34 20.96 -12.25
CA ALA A 94 -15.20 21.44 -11.49
C ALA A 94 -14.27 20.31 -11.06
N HIS A 95 -14.86 19.22 -10.52
CA HIS A 95 -14.12 18.04 -10.10
C HIS A 95 -13.39 17.38 -11.27
N THR A 96 -14.08 17.14 -12.39
CA THR A 96 -13.47 16.56 -13.60
C THR A 96 -12.30 17.41 -14.10
N ARG A 97 -12.46 18.72 -14.16
CA ARG A 97 -11.39 19.63 -14.57
C ARG A 97 -10.19 19.57 -13.64
N TYR A 98 -10.42 19.48 -12.33
CA TYR A 98 -9.36 19.35 -11.33
C TYR A 98 -8.62 18.02 -11.49
N VAL A 99 -9.34 16.90 -11.57
CA VAL A 99 -8.77 15.56 -11.74
C VAL A 99 -7.95 15.46 -13.04
N HIS A 100 -8.46 15.98 -14.15
CA HIS A 100 -7.71 15.97 -15.43
C HIS A 100 -6.36 16.70 -15.32
N LYS A 101 -6.32 17.84 -14.61
CA LYS A 101 -5.07 18.56 -14.37
C LYS A 101 -4.08 17.75 -13.54
N ARG A 102 -4.57 17.07 -12.49
CA ARG A 102 -3.74 16.18 -11.67
C ARG A 102 -3.20 15.02 -12.49
N VAL A 103 -4.05 14.32 -13.24
CA VAL A 103 -3.66 13.18 -14.09
C VAL A 103 -2.60 13.61 -15.12
N ALA A 104 -2.79 14.77 -15.80
CA ALA A 104 -1.81 15.27 -16.76
C ALA A 104 -0.44 15.53 -16.12
N LYS A 105 -0.40 16.03 -14.89
CA LYS A 105 0.85 16.24 -14.15
C LYS A 105 1.49 14.91 -13.72
N LEU A 106 0.68 13.95 -13.25
CA LEU A 106 1.17 12.61 -12.88
C LEU A 106 1.76 11.87 -14.07
N GLN A 107 1.16 12.00 -15.27
CA GLN A 107 1.69 11.40 -16.51
C GLN A 107 3.04 11.97 -16.93
N GLN A 108 3.37 13.19 -16.50
CA GLN A 108 4.66 13.83 -16.76
C GLN A 108 5.67 13.60 -15.62
N ALA A 109 5.24 13.05 -14.48
CA ALA A 109 6.10 12.79 -13.37
C ALA A 109 7.00 11.56 -13.64
N GLU A 110 8.14 11.52 -12.97
CA GLU A 110 9.03 10.37 -13.00
C GLU A 110 8.31 9.13 -12.43
N VAL A 111 8.47 8.00 -13.13
CA VAL A 111 7.91 6.73 -12.69
C VAL A 111 8.72 6.22 -11.50
N ARG A 112 8.11 6.25 -10.33
CA ARG A 112 8.77 5.85 -9.06
C ARG A 112 8.53 4.39 -8.69
N ARG A 113 7.49 3.76 -9.25
CA ARG A 113 7.12 2.37 -8.96
C ARG A 113 6.83 1.65 -10.26
N LEU A 114 7.45 0.49 -10.42
CA LEU A 114 7.24 -0.40 -11.55
C LEU A 114 6.59 -1.67 -11.03
N ALA A 115 5.61 -2.19 -11.77
CA ALA A 115 5.01 -3.48 -11.51
C ALA A 115 4.99 -4.29 -12.80
N GLN A 116 5.29 -5.59 -12.70
CA GLN A 116 5.14 -6.52 -13.80
C GLN A 116 4.50 -7.82 -13.32
N ILE A 117 3.83 -8.48 -14.22
CA ILE A 117 3.23 -9.79 -13.98
C ILE A 117 4.26 -10.87 -14.30
N ALA A 118 4.60 -11.70 -13.32
CA ALA A 118 5.38 -12.91 -13.55
C ALA A 118 4.43 -14.02 -14.01
N PRO A 119 4.53 -14.50 -15.26
CA PRO A 119 3.63 -15.52 -15.77
C PRO A 119 3.91 -16.87 -15.12
N LEU A 120 2.86 -17.62 -14.83
CA LEU A 120 2.98 -19.04 -14.48
C LEU A 120 3.32 -19.87 -15.74
N PRO A 121 3.98 -21.03 -15.60
CA PRO A 121 4.23 -21.93 -16.72
C PRO A 121 2.95 -22.31 -17.47
N GLU A 122 3.03 -22.47 -18.81
CA GLU A 122 1.87 -22.80 -19.65
C GLU A 122 1.18 -24.10 -19.24
N ASN A 123 1.95 -25.09 -18.77
CA ASN A 123 1.45 -26.37 -18.31
C ASN A 123 0.97 -26.39 -16.86
N TRP A 124 0.85 -25.22 -16.21
CA TRP A 124 0.54 -25.10 -14.77
C TRP A 124 -0.66 -25.92 -14.32
N HIS A 125 -1.75 -25.89 -15.08
CA HIS A 125 -2.99 -26.59 -14.72
C HIS A 125 -2.92 -28.12 -14.88
N SER A 126 -1.98 -28.62 -15.67
CA SER A 126 -1.79 -30.06 -15.91
C SER A 126 -0.70 -30.69 -15.04
N MET A 127 0.03 -29.88 -14.27
CA MET A 127 1.08 -30.35 -13.37
C MET A 127 0.49 -31.03 -12.13
N GLU A 128 1.24 -32.00 -11.59
CA GLU A 128 0.95 -32.58 -10.28
C GLU A 128 1.06 -31.51 -9.17
N GLU A 129 0.20 -31.60 -8.15
CA GLU A 129 0.11 -30.59 -7.11
C GLU A 129 1.45 -30.38 -6.36
N ALA A 130 2.15 -31.47 -6.04
CA ALA A 130 3.44 -31.38 -5.36
C ALA A 130 4.50 -30.65 -6.21
N GLN A 131 4.48 -30.85 -7.51
CA GLN A 131 5.38 -30.17 -8.43
C GLN A 131 5.00 -28.69 -8.58
N ARG A 132 3.70 -28.37 -8.71
CA ARG A 132 3.22 -26.97 -8.73
C ARG A 132 3.67 -26.18 -7.51
N ARG A 133 3.56 -26.76 -6.31
CA ARG A 133 4.02 -26.11 -5.06
C ARG A 133 5.51 -25.77 -5.10
N LYS A 134 6.33 -26.70 -5.57
CA LYS A 134 7.78 -26.49 -5.70
C LYS A 134 8.11 -25.43 -6.74
N ASP A 135 7.50 -25.51 -7.92
CA ASP A 135 7.78 -24.57 -9.00
C ASP A 135 7.26 -23.17 -8.68
N PHE A 136 6.14 -23.06 -7.96
CA PHE A 136 5.65 -21.78 -7.47
C PHE A 136 6.63 -21.16 -6.48
N ALA A 137 7.10 -21.91 -5.48
CA ALA A 137 8.06 -21.41 -4.52
C ALA A 137 9.37 -20.99 -5.17
N ARG A 138 9.83 -21.75 -6.20
CA ARG A 138 11.01 -21.38 -6.99
C ARG A 138 10.78 -20.08 -7.75
N LEU A 139 9.64 -19.95 -8.44
CA LEU A 139 9.27 -18.72 -9.16
C LEU A 139 9.28 -17.51 -8.22
N VAL A 140 8.66 -17.62 -7.05
CA VAL A 140 8.63 -16.54 -6.06
C VAL A 140 10.04 -16.13 -5.63
N LEU A 141 10.92 -17.10 -5.39
CA LEU A 141 12.31 -16.83 -5.00
C LEU A 141 13.14 -16.23 -6.15
N GLU A 142 12.94 -16.69 -7.37
CA GLU A 142 13.56 -16.12 -8.57
C GLU A 142 13.13 -14.65 -8.77
N GLN A 143 11.84 -14.35 -8.60
CA GLN A 143 11.35 -12.97 -8.68
C GLN A 143 11.93 -12.09 -7.56
N ALA A 144 12.01 -12.60 -6.33
CA ALA A 144 12.63 -11.88 -5.21
C ALA A 144 14.11 -11.58 -5.50
N TRP A 145 14.85 -12.53 -6.07
CA TRP A 145 16.23 -12.33 -6.47
C TRP A 145 16.38 -11.29 -7.59
N GLN A 146 15.56 -11.38 -8.65
CA GLN A 146 15.56 -10.40 -9.75
C GLN A 146 15.27 -8.99 -9.24
N LEU A 147 14.29 -8.83 -8.34
CA LEU A 147 13.97 -7.56 -7.73
C LEU A 147 15.12 -7.03 -6.87
N HIS A 148 15.76 -7.88 -6.07
CA HIS A 148 16.93 -7.50 -5.28
C HIS A 148 18.11 -7.00 -6.14
N GLN A 149 18.29 -7.55 -7.34
CA GLN A 149 19.37 -7.14 -8.25
C GLN A 149 19.15 -5.77 -8.86
N HIS A 150 17.94 -5.24 -8.85
CA HIS A 150 17.65 -3.91 -9.40
C HIS A 150 18.35 -2.83 -8.55
N PRO A 151 19.06 -1.86 -9.17
CA PRO A 151 19.90 -0.88 -8.44
C PRO A 151 19.16 -0.06 -7.38
N HIS A 152 17.85 0.15 -7.56
CA HIS A 152 17.02 0.95 -6.64
C HIS A 152 16.32 0.11 -5.56
N ASN A 153 16.48 -1.21 -5.57
CA ASN A 153 15.79 -2.12 -4.67
C ASN A 153 16.69 -2.73 -3.60
N HIS A 154 17.88 -2.18 -3.39
CA HIS A 154 18.76 -2.54 -2.30
C HIS A 154 19.59 -1.35 -1.86
N SER A 155 20.00 -1.36 -0.61
CA SER A 155 20.99 -0.44 -0.06
C SER A 155 22.35 -1.14 0.03
N THR A 156 23.43 -0.39 -0.18
CA THR A 156 24.80 -0.90 0.05
C THR A 156 25.22 -0.52 1.46
N ASP A 157 25.53 -1.50 2.29
CA ASP A 157 26.07 -1.27 3.62
C ASP A 157 27.47 -0.68 3.52
N THR A 158 27.66 0.54 3.98
CA THR A 158 28.91 1.28 3.88
C THR A 158 30.04 0.66 4.69
N ALA A 159 29.74 -0.11 5.73
CA ALA A 159 30.74 -0.75 6.59
C ALA A 159 31.31 -2.03 5.98
N SER A 160 30.52 -2.82 5.28
CA SER A 160 30.91 -4.13 4.74
C SER A 160 30.90 -4.23 3.21
N GLY A 161 30.30 -3.26 2.52
CA GLY A 161 30.08 -3.30 1.07
C GLY A 161 28.99 -4.28 0.62
N LYS A 162 28.28 -4.92 1.56
CA LYS A 162 27.22 -5.89 1.27
C LYS A 162 25.97 -5.20 0.75
N ARG A 163 25.24 -5.88 -0.14
CA ARG A 163 23.96 -5.42 -0.68
C ARG A 163 22.83 -6.00 0.14
N VAL A 164 21.98 -5.13 0.67
CA VAL A 164 20.92 -5.49 1.61
C VAL A 164 19.59 -4.98 1.06
N SER A 165 18.56 -5.84 1.02
CA SER A 165 17.19 -5.42 0.70
C SER A 165 16.20 -5.93 1.72
N LEU A 166 15.13 -5.15 1.92
CA LEU A 166 13.98 -5.47 2.77
C LEU A 166 12.79 -5.70 1.84
N GLY A 167 12.40 -6.96 1.64
CA GLY A 167 11.38 -7.34 0.69
C GLY A 167 10.13 -7.92 1.34
N LEU A 168 8.99 -7.73 0.69
CA LEU A 168 7.71 -8.35 1.04
C LEU A 168 7.37 -9.44 0.04
N ILE A 169 7.03 -10.63 0.53
CA ILE A 169 6.31 -11.64 -0.25
C ILE A 169 4.94 -11.81 0.37
N ARG A 170 3.91 -11.36 -0.33
CA ARG A 170 2.53 -11.39 0.15
C ARG A 170 1.78 -12.52 -0.53
N MET A 171 1.32 -13.47 0.27
CA MET A 171 0.49 -14.60 -0.18
C MET A 171 -0.95 -14.37 0.23
N ALA A 172 -1.91 -14.62 -0.66
CA ALA A 172 -3.34 -14.46 -0.36
C ALA A 172 -3.81 -15.44 0.72
N ASN A 173 -3.24 -16.64 0.75
CA ASN A 173 -3.63 -17.72 1.66
C ASN A 173 -2.44 -18.25 2.46
N ILE A 174 -2.74 -18.80 3.66
CA ILE A 174 -1.72 -19.32 4.58
C ILE A 174 -1.12 -20.65 4.09
N ALA A 175 -1.91 -21.52 3.42
CA ALA A 175 -1.39 -22.80 2.94
C ALA A 175 -0.24 -22.64 1.92
N PRO A 176 -0.37 -21.88 0.82
CA PRO A 176 0.74 -21.62 -0.09
C PRO A 176 1.88 -20.83 0.57
N LEU A 177 1.59 -19.98 1.57
CA LEU A 177 2.62 -19.31 2.35
C LEU A 177 3.54 -20.31 3.07
N TYR A 178 2.99 -21.37 3.66
CA TYR A 178 3.78 -22.43 4.26
C TYR A 178 4.66 -23.16 3.24
N ASP A 179 4.14 -23.48 2.07
CA ASP A 179 4.89 -24.16 1.03
C ASP A 179 6.10 -23.31 0.59
N VAL A 180 5.91 -22.02 0.41
CA VAL A 180 6.98 -21.07 0.08
C VAL A 180 7.99 -20.95 1.22
N ALA A 181 7.53 -20.88 2.49
CA ALA A 181 8.42 -20.84 3.65
C ALA A 181 9.31 -22.08 3.73
N LEU A 182 8.72 -23.26 3.60
CA LEU A 182 9.46 -24.53 3.65
C LEU A 182 10.48 -24.64 2.50
N ALA A 183 10.11 -24.20 1.30
CA ALA A 183 11.02 -24.17 0.15
C ALA A 183 12.20 -23.21 0.37
N MET A 184 11.98 -22.06 1.01
CA MET A 184 13.05 -21.10 1.31
C MET A 184 14.01 -21.59 2.41
N TYR A 185 13.57 -22.50 3.28
CA TYR A 185 14.43 -23.15 4.29
C TYR A 185 15.11 -24.42 3.77
N ALA A 186 14.76 -24.92 2.60
CA ALA A 186 15.37 -26.11 2.04
C ALA A 186 16.85 -25.86 1.71
N PRO A 187 17.74 -26.86 1.86
CA PRO A 187 19.17 -26.72 1.53
C PRO A 187 19.43 -26.37 0.07
N ASP A 188 18.53 -26.72 -0.81
CA ASP A 188 18.54 -26.47 -2.27
C ASP A 188 17.64 -25.30 -2.69
N ALA A 189 17.26 -24.42 -1.75
CA ALA A 189 16.41 -23.27 -2.02
C ALA A 189 17.02 -22.34 -3.08
N LEU A 190 18.34 -22.12 -3.02
CA LEU A 190 19.07 -21.29 -3.96
C LEU A 190 19.74 -22.14 -5.05
N PRO A 191 19.75 -21.66 -6.30
CA PRO A 191 20.54 -22.27 -7.36
C PRO A 191 22.02 -22.38 -6.96
N PRO A 192 22.76 -23.39 -7.45
CA PRO A 192 24.16 -23.61 -7.05
C PRO A 192 25.07 -22.39 -7.21
N GLU A 193 24.84 -21.58 -8.25
CA GLU A 193 25.58 -20.35 -8.54
C GLU A 193 25.36 -19.24 -7.52
N LEU A 194 24.27 -19.27 -6.78
CA LEU A 194 23.93 -18.27 -5.74
C LEU A 194 24.29 -18.75 -4.33
N GLN A 195 24.62 -20.04 -4.17
CA GLN A 195 25.04 -20.57 -2.88
C GLN A 195 26.35 -19.92 -2.42
N GLY A 196 26.40 -19.49 -1.15
CA GLY A 196 27.53 -18.77 -0.59
C GLY A 196 27.63 -17.29 -1.02
N GLN A 197 26.80 -16.82 -1.95
CA GLN A 197 26.72 -15.42 -2.33
C GLN A 197 25.49 -14.70 -1.75
N VAL A 198 24.41 -15.46 -1.54
CA VAL A 198 23.10 -14.93 -1.12
C VAL A 198 22.70 -15.52 0.21
N ARG A 199 22.32 -14.65 1.13
CA ARG A 199 21.72 -15.01 2.42
C ARG A 199 20.28 -14.54 2.47
N ILE A 200 19.35 -15.48 2.69
CA ILE A 200 17.94 -15.20 2.96
C ILE A 200 17.73 -15.15 4.46
N HIS A 201 17.18 -14.03 4.94
CA HIS A 201 16.67 -13.86 6.30
C HIS A 201 15.16 -13.81 6.23
N LEU A 202 14.47 -14.85 6.67
CA LEU A 202 13.03 -15.00 6.52
C LEU A 202 12.29 -14.70 7.83
N CYS A 203 11.33 -13.77 7.76
CA CYS A 203 10.34 -13.51 8.78
C CYS A 203 8.97 -13.94 8.26
N VAL A 204 8.39 -14.99 8.83
CA VAL A 204 7.04 -15.45 8.47
C VAL A 204 6.02 -14.73 9.37
N TYR A 205 4.98 -14.12 8.75
CA TYR A 205 3.97 -13.37 9.48
C TYR A 205 2.56 -13.59 8.91
N HIS A 206 1.68 -14.18 9.73
CA HIS A 206 0.29 -14.46 9.35
C HIS A 206 -0.69 -14.41 10.54
N SER A 207 -1.99 -14.33 10.25
CA SER A 207 -3.05 -14.11 11.22
C SER A 207 -3.24 -15.28 12.24
N GLN A 208 -2.77 -16.50 11.93
CA GLN A 208 -2.92 -17.67 12.81
C GLN A 208 -1.86 -17.74 13.91
N PHE A 209 -0.85 -16.89 13.91
CA PHE A 209 0.07 -16.85 15.05
C PHE A 209 -0.64 -16.36 16.32
N PRO A 210 -0.25 -16.90 17.52
CA PRO A 210 -0.73 -16.37 18.80
C PRO A 210 -0.50 -14.86 18.89
N LEU A 211 -1.44 -14.15 19.54
CA LEU A 211 -1.42 -12.68 19.62
C LEU A 211 -0.09 -12.12 20.16
N LEU A 212 0.48 -12.77 21.18
CA LEU A 212 1.76 -12.35 21.76
C LEU A 212 2.90 -12.38 20.72
N LEU A 213 2.98 -13.48 19.94
CA LEU A 213 4.00 -13.61 18.89
C LEU A 213 3.77 -12.61 17.76
N ARG A 214 2.51 -12.43 17.35
CA ARG A 214 2.15 -11.41 16.35
C ARG A 214 2.59 -10.02 16.79
N SER A 215 2.24 -9.63 18.02
CA SER A 215 2.60 -8.32 18.56
C SER A 215 4.12 -8.11 18.62
N ALA A 216 4.88 -9.16 18.96
CA ALA A 216 6.34 -9.10 18.98
C ALA A 216 6.92 -8.92 17.57
N ILE A 217 6.42 -9.68 16.57
CA ILE A 217 6.83 -9.55 15.16
C ILE A 217 6.47 -8.15 14.65
N GLU A 218 5.24 -7.71 14.89
CA GLU A 218 4.75 -6.37 14.49
C GLU A 218 5.65 -5.26 15.01
N HIS A 219 5.97 -5.28 16.30
CA HIS A 219 6.85 -4.30 16.92
C HIS A 219 8.25 -4.28 16.29
N GLN A 220 8.79 -5.44 15.94
CA GLN A 220 10.09 -5.53 15.25
C GLN A 220 9.98 -4.96 13.83
N LEU A 221 8.94 -5.33 13.08
CA LEU A 221 8.72 -4.84 11.71
C LEU A 221 8.48 -3.33 11.69
N ASP A 222 7.65 -2.80 12.60
CA ASP A 222 7.42 -1.35 12.74
C ASP A 222 8.72 -0.59 13.01
N THR A 223 9.63 -1.21 13.77
CA THR A 223 10.93 -0.61 14.07
C THR A 223 11.88 -0.68 12.87
N LEU A 224 11.96 -1.80 12.18
CA LEU A 224 12.92 -2.03 11.08
C LEU A 224 12.48 -1.32 9.80
N LEU A 225 11.18 -1.33 9.50
CA LEU A 225 10.63 -0.81 8.26
C LEU A 225 10.19 0.66 8.35
N ASN A 226 10.37 1.32 9.51
CA ASN A 226 10.27 2.77 9.60
C ASN A 226 11.58 3.40 9.14
N ARG A 227 11.66 3.71 7.84
CA ARG A 227 12.87 4.27 7.20
C ARG A 227 12.79 5.78 7.01
N ARG A 228 11.95 6.48 7.79
CA ARG A 228 11.83 7.93 7.75
C ARG A 228 13.18 8.60 7.99
N GLY A 229 13.57 9.49 7.09
CA GLY A 229 14.88 10.16 7.13
C GLY A 229 15.99 9.45 6.38
N ALA A 230 15.67 8.35 5.63
CA ALA A 230 16.63 7.79 4.67
C ALA A 230 17.01 8.85 3.64
N GLN A 231 18.32 9.10 3.51
CA GLN A 231 18.92 9.92 2.44
C GLN A 231 19.83 9.03 1.63
N ASN A 232 19.96 9.36 0.34
CA ASN A 232 20.68 8.65 -0.71
C ASN A 232 21.76 7.75 -0.21
N ASP A 233 22.35 7.00 0.09
CA ASP A 233 23.40 6.13 0.59
C ASP A 233 23.34 5.82 2.10
N HIS A 234 22.37 6.34 2.85
CA HIS A 234 22.26 6.04 4.28
C HIS A 234 20.86 5.52 4.63
N ASP A 235 20.75 4.20 4.71
CA ASP A 235 19.52 3.53 5.16
C ASP A 235 19.57 3.33 6.68
N PRO A 236 18.68 4.01 7.44
CA PRO A 236 18.65 3.88 8.89
C PRO A 236 18.31 2.46 9.36
N ALA A 237 17.69 1.63 8.54
CA ALA A 237 17.42 0.24 8.88
C ALA A 237 18.72 -0.56 9.08
N LEU A 238 19.76 -0.30 8.27
CA LEU A 238 21.03 -1.00 8.35
C LEU A 238 21.83 -0.70 9.64
N GLN A 239 21.48 0.40 10.33
CA GLN A 239 22.08 0.76 11.62
C GLN A 239 21.34 0.15 12.81
N ARG A 240 20.20 -0.51 12.61
CA ARG A 240 19.45 -1.16 13.69
C ARG A 240 20.25 -2.35 14.22
N PRO A 241 20.44 -2.49 15.55
CA PRO A 241 21.28 -3.55 16.12
C PRO A 241 20.90 -4.96 15.68
N ALA A 242 19.60 -5.22 15.56
CA ALA A 242 19.08 -6.54 15.14
C ALA A 242 19.49 -6.87 13.69
N LEU A 243 19.36 -5.92 12.77
CA LEU A 243 19.77 -6.11 11.36
C LEU A 243 21.29 -6.20 11.24
N ARG A 244 21.99 -5.30 11.93
CA ARG A 244 23.46 -5.25 11.92
C ARG A 244 24.05 -6.59 12.38
N ALA A 245 23.57 -7.15 13.48
CA ALA A 245 24.03 -8.43 13.99
C ALA A 245 23.88 -9.58 12.96
N LEU A 246 22.79 -9.58 12.19
CA LEU A 246 22.55 -10.59 11.16
C LEU A 246 23.47 -10.37 9.94
N ILE A 247 23.68 -9.13 9.52
CA ILE A 247 24.57 -8.80 8.41
C ILE A 247 26.05 -9.17 8.75
N ASP A 248 26.46 -8.90 9.97
CA ASP A 248 27.84 -9.17 10.42
C ASP A 248 28.11 -10.67 10.66
N ALA A 249 27.08 -11.42 11.06
CA ALA A 249 27.21 -12.85 11.33
C ALA A 249 27.38 -13.73 10.07
N HIS A 250 27.09 -13.22 8.88
CA HIS A 250 27.05 -13.99 7.64
C HIS A 250 27.95 -13.38 6.57
N PRO A 251 28.81 -14.16 5.91
CA PRO A 251 29.83 -13.66 4.98
C PRO A 251 29.29 -13.30 3.59
N GLU A 252 28.09 -13.74 3.23
CA GLU A 252 27.52 -13.58 1.90
C GLU A 252 27.46 -12.11 1.47
N GLN A 253 27.60 -11.85 0.17
CA GLN A 253 27.60 -10.50 -0.40
C GLN A 253 26.20 -9.89 -0.49
N HIS A 254 25.17 -10.74 -0.64
CA HIS A 254 23.79 -10.33 -0.81
C HIS A 254 22.94 -10.81 0.37
N HIS A 255 22.26 -9.89 1.04
CA HIS A 255 21.36 -10.19 2.14
C HIS A 255 19.93 -9.78 1.76
N LEU A 256 19.05 -10.75 1.62
CA LEU A 256 17.62 -10.54 1.39
C LEU A 256 16.84 -10.76 2.71
N PHE A 257 16.37 -9.68 3.31
CA PHE A 257 15.45 -9.75 4.45
C PHE A 257 14.03 -9.79 3.91
N ILE A 258 13.40 -10.94 4.00
CA ILE A 258 12.09 -11.21 3.40
C ILE A 258 11.04 -11.34 4.49
N VAL A 259 10.02 -10.51 4.44
CA VAL A 259 8.78 -10.72 5.19
C VAL A 259 7.83 -11.53 4.30
N LEU A 260 7.60 -12.78 4.67
CA LEU A 260 6.65 -13.65 3.98
C LEU A 260 5.33 -13.61 4.76
N GLY A 261 4.33 -12.91 4.23
CA GLY A 261 3.12 -12.62 4.97
C GLY A 261 1.81 -12.90 4.23
N SER A 262 0.75 -13.02 5.02
CA SER A 262 -0.63 -13.01 4.56
C SER A 262 -1.14 -11.55 4.47
N PRO A 263 -2.39 -11.27 4.03
CA PRO A 263 -2.92 -9.90 3.96
C PRO A 263 -2.83 -9.09 5.26
N VAL A 264 -2.61 -9.72 6.40
CA VAL A 264 -2.37 -9.04 7.68
C VAL A 264 -1.18 -8.07 7.64
N THR A 265 -0.24 -8.23 6.69
CA THR A 265 0.89 -7.32 6.50
C THR A 265 0.49 -5.95 5.95
N GLU A 266 -0.72 -5.81 5.41
CA GLU A 266 -1.22 -4.59 4.79
C GLU A 266 -2.10 -3.75 5.74
N VAL A 267 -2.56 -4.34 6.83
CA VAL A 267 -3.55 -3.71 7.71
C VAL A 267 -2.90 -2.69 8.65
N GLY A 268 -3.19 -1.40 8.42
CA GLY A 268 -2.83 -0.30 9.32
C GLY A 268 -1.32 -0.09 9.50
N ARG A 269 -0.50 -0.50 8.55
CA ARG A 269 0.96 -0.44 8.63
C ARG A 269 1.55 0.43 7.51
N ASP A 270 2.49 1.28 7.88
CA ASP A 270 3.28 2.11 6.96
C ASP A 270 4.70 1.53 6.92
N HIS A 271 4.84 0.36 6.32
CA HIS A 271 6.10 -0.36 6.19
C HIS A 271 6.78 -0.03 4.85
N ASP A 272 8.03 0.37 4.90
CA ASP A 272 8.81 0.80 3.74
C ASP A 272 9.70 -0.35 3.23
N TYR A 273 9.12 -1.15 2.32
CA TYR A 273 9.82 -2.24 1.63
C TYR A 273 10.50 -1.74 0.35
N ASP A 274 11.66 -2.30 0.02
CA ASP A 274 12.38 -2.00 -1.23
C ASP A 274 11.66 -2.59 -2.45
N TRP A 275 11.04 -3.76 -2.27
CA TRP A 275 10.33 -4.48 -3.32
C TRP A 275 9.26 -5.40 -2.73
N ALA A 276 8.33 -5.82 -3.60
CA ALA A 276 7.32 -6.80 -3.22
C ALA A 276 7.03 -7.80 -4.34
N VAL A 277 6.82 -9.08 -3.95
CA VAL A 277 6.19 -10.11 -4.76
C VAL A 277 4.81 -10.39 -4.18
N VAL A 278 3.76 -10.18 -4.97
CA VAL A 278 2.38 -10.26 -4.49
C VAL A 278 1.62 -11.32 -5.28
N GLU A 279 1.06 -12.30 -4.58
CA GLU A 279 0.06 -13.18 -5.16
C GLU A 279 -1.27 -12.42 -5.27
N PRO A 280 -1.83 -12.23 -6.48
CA PRO A 280 -2.99 -11.36 -6.66
C PRO A 280 -4.33 -12.00 -6.26
N SER A 281 -4.37 -13.31 -6.02
CA SER A 281 -5.60 -13.98 -5.58
C SER A 281 -5.94 -13.56 -4.14
N SER A 282 -7.15 -13.09 -3.94
CA SER A 282 -7.68 -12.68 -2.63
C SER A 282 -9.02 -13.36 -2.36
#